data_2b64a5f8b68215351b767e3dd4b1ac66
#
_entry.id   2b64a5f8b68215351b767e3dd4b1ac66
#
_cell.length_a   1.000
_cell.length_b   1.000
_cell.length_c   1.000
_cell.angle_alpha   90.00
_cell.angle_beta   90.00
_cell.angle_gamma   90.00
#
_symmetry.space_group_name_H-M   'P 1'
#
loop_
_entity.id
_entity.type
_entity.pdbx_description
1 polymer ?
#
loop_
_entity_poly.entity_id
_entity_poly.type
_entity_poly.pdbx_seq_one_letter_code
_entity_poly.pdbx_strand_id
1 'polypeptide(L)'
;MIRTYCEIADTARIKGEPVAHPLVLVAGYLSTWLVASIGFAVLTLLVHAFASSARLLDPVSGLAAAAALLVAGLYQFSSLKQACLTKCRNPFSTLFSNWSAEPGGIFRLGLKQGLWCLGCCWALMLVMFAVGAMNVFWMALIGLFTLIEKQTTGSLPTRVAGAILLVWVVALLVVSA
;
A
#
# COMPACT_ATOMS: atom_id res chain seq x y z
N MET A 1 11.46 1.81 10.25
CA MET A 1 12.45 1.64 9.17
C MET A 1 13.53 2.74 9.16
N ILE A 2 13.20 4.02 8.99
CA ILE A 2 14.21 5.12 9.00
C ILE A 2 14.96 5.15 10.31
N ARG A 3 14.27 5.08 11.44
CA ARG A 3 14.90 5.04 12.77
C ARG A 3 15.88 3.86 12.90
N THR A 4 15.46 2.67 12.52
CA THR A 4 16.29 1.46 12.52
C THR A 4 17.52 1.61 11.62
N TYR A 5 17.35 2.24 10.43
CA TYR A 5 18.48 2.55 9.55
C TYR A 5 19.46 3.52 10.21
N CYS A 6 18.97 4.59 10.84
CA CYS A 6 19.83 5.56 11.53
C CYS A 6 20.62 4.92 12.67
N GLU A 7 20.00 4.05 13.48
CA GLU A 7 20.67 3.32 14.57
C GLU A 7 21.79 2.42 14.04
N ILE A 8 21.56 1.71 12.93
CA ILE A 8 22.58 0.88 12.29
C ILE A 8 23.69 1.76 11.67
N ALA A 9 23.31 2.84 11.00
CA ALA A 9 24.22 3.77 10.36
C ALA A 9 25.15 4.46 11.39
N ASP A 10 24.62 4.84 12.53
CA ASP A 10 25.42 5.44 13.62
C ASP A 10 26.41 4.42 14.21
N THR A 11 25.98 3.16 14.36
CA THR A 11 26.86 2.08 14.81
C THR A 11 27.99 1.80 13.80
N ALA A 12 27.69 1.81 12.50
CA ALA A 12 28.68 1.62 11.46
C ALA A 12 29.67 2.80 11.36
N ARG A 13 29.18 4.04 11.53
CA ARG A 13 30.04 5.25 11.60
C ARG A 13 31.05 5.19 12.75
N ILE A 14 30.62 4.73 13.92
CA ILE A 14 31.52 4.55 15.08
C ILE A 14 32.63 3.55 14.74
N LYS A 15 32.35 2.55 13.91
CA LYS A 15 33.33 1.56 13.43
C LYS A 15 34.17 2.04 12.24
N GLY A 16 33.98 3.28 11.76
CA GLY A 16 34.70 3.83 10.61
C GLY A 16 34.26 3.29 9.26
N GLU A 17 33.10 2.62 9.17
CA GLU A 17 32.56 2.10 7.93
C GLU A 17 31.85 3.20 7.11
N PRO A 18 32.00 3.22 5.77
CA PRO A 18 31.28 4.17 4.92
C PRO A 18 29.77 3.88 4.98
N VAL A 19 28.99 4.90 5.23
CA VAL A 19 27.53 4.79 5.36
C VAL A 19 26.84 5.81 4.46
N ALA A 20 25.92 5.35 3.61
CA ALA A 20 25.11 6.24 2.79
C ALA A 20 24.15 7.07 3.66
N HIS A 21 23.83 8.29 3.18
CA HIS A 21 22.92 9.17 3.90
C HIS A 21 21.50 8.59 3.95
N PRO A 22 20.78 8.67 5.09
CA PRO A 22 19.42 8.13 5.23
C PRO A 22 18.41 8.63 4.18
N LEU A 23 18.63 9.84 3.64
CA LEU A 23 17.80 10.39 2.56
C LEU A 23 17.82 9.55 1.28
N VAL A 24 18.89 8.79 1.02
CA VAL A 24 18.97 7.90 -0.15
C VAL A 24 17.95 6.76 -0.03
N LEU A 25 17.80 6.20 1.18
CA LEU A 25 16.77 5.20 1.47
C LEU A 25 15.36 5.77 1.28
N VAL A 26 15.13 6.98 1.81
CA VAL A 26 13.85 7.70 1.67
C VAL A 26 13.54 7.99 0.21
N ALA A 27 14.54 8.45 -0.55
CA ALA A 27 14.38 8.73 -1.98
C ALA A 27 13.95 7.48 -2.76
N GLY A 28 14.59 6.32 -2.49
CA GLY A 28 14.17 5.04 -3.09
C GLY A 28 12.73 4.66 -2.72
N TYR A 29 12.34 4.82 -1.45
CA TYR A 29 10.97 4.56 -1.00
C TYR A 29 9.95 5.49 -1.68
N LEU A 30 10.21 6.80 -1.70
CA LEU A 30 9.34 7.80 -2.32
C LEU A 30 9.25 7.63 -3.84
N SER A 31 10.31 7.19 -4.52
CA SER A 31 10.28 6.90 -5.95
C SER A 31 9.25 5.82 -6.29
N THR A 32 9.12 4.76 -5.47
CA THR A 32 8.07 3.76 -5.65
C THR A 32 6.67 4.37 -5.53
N TRP A 33 6.45 5.23 -4.54
CA TRP A 33 5.16 5.90 -4.35
C TRP A 33 4.84 6.90 -5.45
N LEU A 34 5.84 7.62 -5.96
CA LEU A 34 5.68 8.52 -7.09
C LEU A 34 5.22 7.78 -8.34
N VAL A 35 5.90 6.68 -8.68
CA VAL A 35 5.53 5.85 -9.84
C VAL A 35 4.13 5.25 -9.66
N ALA A 36 3.80 4.75 -8.47
CA ALA A 36 2.47 4.23 -8.16
C ALA A 36 1.39 5.32 -8.30
N SER A 37 1.65 6.53 -7.78
CA SER A 37 0.71 7.67 -7.86
C SER A 37 0.45 8.08 -9.32
N ILE A 38 1.49 8.14 -10.14
CA ILE A 38 1.36 8.43 -11.58
C ILE A 38 0.54 7.31 -12.25
N GLY A 39 0.82 6.05 -11.95
CA GLY A 39 0.07 4.92 -12.48
C GLY A 39 -1.43 4.97 -12.12
N PHE A 40 -1.76 5.27 -10.86
CA PHE A 40 -3.15 5.45 -10.43
C PHE A 40 -3.81 6.66 -11.08
N ALA A 41 -3.11 7.79 -11.23
CA ALA A 41 -3.65 8.96 -11.92
C ALA A 41 -3.97 8.68 -13.39
N VAL A 42 -3.06 8.02 -14.09
CA VAL A 42 -3.28 7.61 -15.50
C VAL A 42 -4.46 6.63 -15.59
N LEU A 43 -4.53 5.63 -14.70
CA LEU A 43 -5.65 4.69 -14.67
C LEU A 43 -6.99 5.41 -14.46
N THR A 44 -7.05 6.38 -13.55
CA THR A 44 -8.25 7.18 -13.29
C THR A 44 -8.65 7.98 -14.52
N LEU A 45 -7.70 8.63 -15.20
CA LEU A 45 -7.95 9.37 -16.43
C LEU A 45 -8.48 8.45 -17.55
N LEU A 46 -7.90 7.28 -17.73
CA LEU A 46 -8.36 6.30 -18.73
C LEU A 46 -9.78 5.82 -18.41
N VAL A 47 -10.06 5.46 -17.15
CA VAL A 47 -11.41 5.06 -16.74
C VAL A 47 -12.43 6.17 -17.03
N HIS A 48 -12.12 7.42 -16.70
CA HIS A 48 -12.98 8.56 -17.02
C HIS A 48 -13.17 8.77 -18.52
N ALA A 49 -12.10 8.68 -19.31
CA ALA A 49 -12.20 8.83 -20.76
C ALA A 49 -13.08 7.76 -21.40
N PHE A 50 -12.95 6.49 -21.00
CA PHE A 50 -13.79 5.40 -21.50
C PHE A 50 -15.23 5.49 -21.00
N ALA A 51 -15.43 5.82 -19.72
CA ALA A 51 -16.78 5.93 -19.14
C ALA A 51 -17.59 7.09 -19.74
N SER A 52 -16.97 8.24 -20.00
CA SER A 52 -17.61 9.38 -20.63
C SER A 52 -18.02 9.09 -22.08
N SER A 53 -17.21 8.31 -22.81
CA SER A 53 -17.51 7.90 -24.19
C SER A 53 -18.68 6.92 -24.28
N ALA A 54 -18.92 6.13 -23.24
CA ALA A 54 -19.92 5.07 -23.25
C ALA A 54 -21.31 5.49 -22.70
N ARG A 55 -21.51 6.72 -22.22
CA ARG A 55 -22.75 7.18 -21.54
C ARG A 55 -23.25 6.26 -20.41
N LEU A 56 -22.33 5.52 -19.78
CA LEU A 56 -22.63 4.44 -18.83
C LEU A 56 -22.53 4.87 -17.36
N LEU A 57 -22.62 6.18 -17.06
CA LEU A 57 -22.11 6.74 -15.79
C LEU A 57 -23.02 6.56 -14.56
N ASP A 58 -24.31 6.30 -14.66
CA ASP A 58 -25.16 6.22 -13.47
C ASP A 58 -25.28 4.83 -12.84
N PRO A 59 -25.50 3.71 -13.55
CA PRO A 59 -25.45 2.38 -12.95
C PRO A 59 -24.03 1.81 -12.80
N VAL A 60 -23.07 2.28 -13.62
CA VAL A 60 -21.69 1.77 -13.63
C VAL A 60 -20.87 2.24 -12.42
N SER A 61 -21.20 3.40 -11.83
CA SER A 61 -20.52 3.87 -10.62
C SER A 61 -20.74 2.92 -9.44
N GLY A 62 -21.94 2.40 -9.26
CA GLY A 62 -22.25 1.43 -8.21
C GLY A 62 -21.56 0.07 -8.46
N LEU A 63 -21.57 -0.42 -9.69
CA LEU A 63 -20.93 -1.68 -10.07
C LEU A 63 -19.40 -1.59 -9.98
N ALA A 64 -18.81 -0.48 -10.40
CA ALA A 64 -17.37 -0.25 -10.27
C ALA A 64 -16.94 -0.16 -8.80
N ALA A 65 -17.72 0.50 -7.95
CA ALA A 65 -17.49 0.55 -6.52
C ALA A 65 -17.60 -0.84 -5.89
N ALA A 66 -18.63 -1.61 -6.23
CA ALA A 66 -18.79 -2.99 -5.77
C ALA A 66 -17.62 -3.88 -6.21
N ALA A 67 -17.17 -3.75 -7.47
CA ALA A 67 -16.01 -4.47 -7.98
C ALA A 67 -14.72 -4.10 -7.23
N ALA A 68 -14.47 -2.81 -6.97
CA ALA A 68 -13.31 -2.36 -6.21
C ALA A 68 -13.32 -2.91 -4.78
N LEU A 69 -14.48 -2.89 -4.10
CA LEU A 69 -14.63 -3.45 -2.76
C LEU A 69 -14.47 -4.97 -2.76
N LEU A 70 -14.99 -5.66 -3.78
CA LEU A 70 -14.83 -7.12 -3.93
C LEU A 70 -13.36 -7.49 -4.10
N VAL A 71 -12.64 -6.83 -5.01
CA VAL A 71 -11.20 -7.05 -5.23
C VAL A 71 -10.44 -6.76 -3.95
N ALA A 72 -10.72 -5.64 -3.29
CA ALA A 72 -10.07 -5.28 -2.02
C ALA A 72 -10.35 -6.31 -0.92
N GLY A 73 -11.59 -6.77 -0.79
CA GLY A 73 -12.00 -7.78 0.19
C GLY A 73 -11.33 -9.13 -0.04
N LEU A 74 -11.35 -9.63 -1.29
CA LEU A 74 -10.70 -10.90 -1.65
C LEU A 74 -9.18 -10.84 -1.47
N TYR A 75 -8.57 -9.72 -1.83
CA TYR A 75 -7.12 -9.53 -1.67
C TYR A 75 -6.67 -9.62 -0.20
N GLN A 76 -7.53 -9.25 0.76
CA GLN A 76 -7.22 -9.38 2.18
C GLN A 76 -6.90 -10.82 2.60
N PHE A 77 -7.46 -11.81 1.92
CA PHE A 77 -7.23 -13.23 2.21
C PHE A 77 -6.07 -13.83 1.39
N SER A 78 -5.47 -13.07 0.49
CA SER A 78 -4.43 -13.59 -0.40
C SER A 78 -3.12 -13.86 0.34
N SER A 79 -2.44 -14.93 -0.06
CA SER A 79 -1.08 -15.26 0.41
C SER A 79 -0.07 -14.18 0.01
N LEU A 80 -0.28 -13.53 -1.13
CA LEU A 80 0.56 -12.44 -1.61
C LEU A 80 0.54 -11.25 -0.66
N LYS A 81 -0.65 -10.83 -0.19
CA LYS A 81 -0.75 -9.78 0.82
C LYS A 81 -0.01 -10.17 2.10
N GLN A 82 -0.17 -11.39 2.57
CA GLN A 82 0.49 -11.86 3.79
C GLN A 82 2.02 -11.83 3.64
N ALA A 83 2.54 -12.28 2.49
CA ALA A 83 3.97 -12.23 2.19
C ALA A 83 4.51 -10.78 2.17
N CYS A 84 3.80 -9.86 1.51
CA CYS A 84 4.16 -8.44 1.48
C CYS A 84 4.12 -7.83 2.88
N LEU A 85 3.07 -8.13 3.66
CA LEU A 85 2.88 -7.59 5.00
C LEU A 85 3.97 -8.09 5.97
N THR A 86 4.38 -9.36 5.88
CA THR A 86 5.48 -9.92 6.68
C THR A 86 6.79 -9.17 6.41
N LYS A 87 7.10 -8.87 5.15
CA LYS A 87 8.28 -8.08 4.79
C LYS A 87 8.18 -6.63 5.26
N CYS A 88 6.99 -6.04 5.17
CA CYS A 88 6.73 -4.69 5.67
C CYS A 88 6.88 -4.56 7.20
N ARG A 89 6.46 -5.59 7.95
CA ARG A 89 6.53 -5.65 9.42
C ARG A 89 7.95 -5.85 9.95
N ASN A 90 8.82 -6.51 9.16
CA ASN A 90 10.20 -6.83 9.55
C ASN A 90 11.23 -6.04 8.71
N PRO A 91 11.32 -4.72 8.87
CA PRO A 91 12.29 -3.90 8.14
C PRO A 91 13.73 -4.28 8.51
N PHE A 92 13.95 -4.77 9.72
CA PHE A 92 15.25 -5.16 10.23
C PHE A 92 15.87 -6.31 9.40
N SER A 93 15.11 -7.39 9.17
CA SER A 93 15.59 -8.51 8.37
C SER A 93 15.89 -8.12 6.92
N THR A 94 15.08 -7.21 6.36
CA THR A 94 15.26 -6.70 5.01
C THR A 94 16.50 -5.80 4.90
N LEU A 95 16.77 -4.98 5.93
CA LEU A 95 17.97 -4.14 6.03
C LEU A 95 19.24 -4.98 6.13
N PHE A 96 19.26 -5.96 7.04
CA PHE A 96 20.45 -6.78 7.25
C PHE A 96 20.79 -7.67 6.06
N SER A 97 19.79 -8.31 5.43
CA SER A 97 20.02 -9.22 4.30
C SER A 97 20.45 -8.50 3.01
N ASN A 98 20.25 -7.17 2.92
CA ASN A 98 20.57 -6.38 1.73
C ASN A 98 21.41 -5.14 2.09
N TRP A 99 22.14 -5.18 3.20
CA TRP A 99 23.00 -4.06 3.60
C TRP A 99 24.07 -3.82 2.54
N SER A 100 24.26 -2.58 2.17
CA SER A 100 25.32 -2.13 1.26
C SER A 100 25.87 -0.80 1.75
N ALA A 101 27.17 -0.64 1.68
CA ALA A 101 27.82 0.65 1.94
C ALA A 101 27.60 1.64 0.78
N GLU A 102 27.23 1.15 -0.42
CA GLU A 102 27.05 1.97 -1.59
C GLU A 102 25.67 2.65 -1.61
N PRO A 103 25.59 3.94 -2.02
CA PRO A 103 24.33 4.67 -2.13
C PRO A 103 23.30 3.97 -3.04
N GLY A 104 23.77 3.35 -4.16
CA GLY A 104 22.91 2.61 -5.08
C GLY A 104 22.24 1.39 -4.46
N GLY A 105 22.95 0.68 -3.58
CA GLY A 105 22.40 -0.43 -2.80
C GLY A 105 21.31 0.02 -1.84
N ILE A 106 21.54 1.12 -1.11
CA ILE A 106 20.57 1.71 -0.17
C ILE A 106 19.34 2.27 -0.90
N PHE A 107 19.51 2.87 -2.08
CA PHE A 107 18.39 3.31 -2.92
C PHE A 107 17.52 2.12 -3.34
N ARG A 108 18.13 1.03 -3.84
CA ARG A 108 17.41 -0.22 -4.19
C ARG A 108 16.69 -0.82 -3.00
N LEU A 109 17.27 -0.73 -1.81
CA LEU A 109 16.64 -1.19 -0.59
C LEU A 109 15.37 -0.36 -0.29
N GLY A 110 15.44 0.96 -0.46
CA GLY A 110 14.28 1.85 -0.38
C GLY A 110 13.17 1.47 -1.38
N LEU A 111 13.53 1.23 -2.64
CA LEU A 111 12.60 0.76 -3.69
C LEU A 111 11.93 -0.55 -3.30
N LYS A 112 12.69 -1.56 -2.88
CA LYS A 112 12.14 -2.85 -2.43
C LYS A 112 11.16 -2.68 -1.28
N GLN A 113 11.50 -1.85 -0.30
CA GLN A 113 10.63 -1.59 0.83
C GLN A 113 9.35 -0.86 0.42
N GLY A 114 9.44 0.09 -0.52
CA GLY A 114 8.29 0.75 -1.14
C GLY A 114 7.37 -0.25 -1.86
N LEU A 115 7.93 -1.17 -2.64
CA LEU A 115 7.18 -2.22 -3.34
C LEU A 115 6.45 -3.16 -2.36
N TRP A 116 7.10 -3.60 -1.28
CA TRP A 116 6.42 -4.42 -0.26
C TRP A 116 5.30 -3.64 0.43
N CYS A 117 5.54 -2.35 0.72
CA CYS A 117 4.53 -1.47 1.31
C CYS A 117 3.34 -1.28 0.36
N LEU A 118 3.58 -0.98 -0.91
CA LEU A 118 2.55 -0.87 -1.94
C LEU A 118 1.78 -2.19 -2.08
N GLY A 119 2.49 -3.33 -2.19
CA GLY A 119 1.89 -4.66 -2.29
C GLY A 119 0.97 -5.01 -1.13
N CYS A 120 1.22 -4.56 0.09
CA CYS A 120 0.33 -4.87 1.21
C CYS A 120 -0.93 -3.98 1.28
N CYS A 121 -0.94 -2.79 0.68
CA CYS A 121 -2.02 -1.81 0.86
C CYS A 121 -2.72 -1.32 -0.42
N TRP A 122 -2.23 -1.65 -1.64
CA TRP A 122 -2.79 -1.13 -2.89
C TRP A 122 -4.29 -1.41 -3.04
N ALA A 123 -4.74 -2.59 -2.62
CA ALA A 123 -6.15 -2.97 -2.72
C ALA A 123 -7.05 -2.14 -1.78
N LEU A 124 -6.53 -1.73 -0.61
CA LEU A 124 -7.25 -0.81 0.28
C LEU A 124 -7.35 0.60 -0.31
N MET A 125 -6.40 0.99 -1.16
CA MET A 125 -6.49 2.25 -1.88
C MET A 125 -7.61 2.23 -2.92
N LEU A 126 -7.94 1.07 -3.51
CA LEU A 126 -9.11 0.94 -4.39
C LEU A 126 -10.43 1.23 -3.66
N VAL A 127 -10.52 0.95 -2.36
CA VAL A 127 -11.71 1.27 -1.55
C VAL A 127 -11.99 2.78 -1.56
N MET A 128 -10.96 3.62 -1.64
CA MET A 128 -11.12 5.07 -1.70
C MET A 128 -11.86 5.52 -2.95
N PHE A 129 -11.74 4.79 -4.07
CA PHE A 129 -12.53 5.08 -5.27
C PHE A 129 -14.01 4.75 -5.06
N ALA A 130 -14.31 3.73 -4.26
CA ALA A 130 -15.69 3.34 -3.96
C ALA A 130 -16.39 4.31 -2.99
N VAL A 131 -15.65 4.87 -2.01
CA VAL A 131 -16.19 5.76 -0.97
C VAL A 131 -15.98 7.25 -1.25
N GLY A 132 -15.30 7.56 -2.35
CA GLY A 132 -14.95 8.93 -2.73
C GLY A 132 -13.53 9.31 -2.32
N ALA A 133 -12.65 9.48 -3.32
CA ALA A 133 -11.22 9.71 -3.14
C ALA A 133 -10.87 11.01 -2.39
N MET A 134 -11.78 11.97 -2.31
CA MET A 134 -11.56 13.28 -1.62
C MET A 134 -12.13 13.31 -0.20
N ASN A 135 -12.61 12.19 0.33
CA ASN A 135 -13.17 12.14 1.67
C ASN A 135 -12.08 11.90 2.71
N VAL A 136 -11.69 12.97 3.41
CA VAL A 136 -10.61 12.98 4.43
C VAL A 136 -10.89 11.99 5.57
N PHE A 137 -12.15 11.79 5.94
CA PHE A 137 -12.52 10.82 6.98
C PHE A 137 -12.15 9.40 6.60
N TRP A 138 -12.52 8.96 5.39
CA TRP A 138 -12.18 7.63 4.89
C TRP A 138 -10.67 7.46 4.66
N MET A 139 -9.99 8.51 4.19
CA MET A 139 -8.52 8.50 4.08
C MET A 139 -7.86 8.26 5.44
N ALA A 140 -8.31 8.98 6.47
CA ALA A 140 -7.78 8.83 7.83
C ALA A 140 -8.08 7.42 8.39
N LEU A 141 -9.29 6.91 8.18
CA LEU A 141 -9.70 5.58 8.64
C LEU A 141 -8.88 4.46 8.00
N ILE A 142 -8.72 4.49 6.67
CA ILE A 142 -7.90 3.51 5.95
C ILE A 142 -6.43 3.64 6.33
N GLY A 143 -5.93 4.87 6.50
CA GLY A 143 -4.57 5.13 6.97
C GLY A 143 -4.33 4.56 8.38
N LEU A 144 -5.24 4.80 9.31
CA LEU A 144 -5.18 4.27 10.66
C LEU A 144 -5.24 2.74 10.66
N PHE A 145 -6.16 2.17 9.88
CA PHE A 145 -6.26 0.72 9.74
C PHE A 145 -4.96 0.10 9.21
N THR A 146 -4.37 0.67 8.15
CA THR A 146 -3.10 0.17 7.61
C THR A 146 -1.95 0.31 8.60
N LEU A 147 -1.97 1.34 9.44
CA LEU A 147 -0.99 1.50 10.51
C LEU A 147 -1.15 0.40 11.57
N ILE A 148 -2.37 0.14 12.04
CA ILE A 148 -2.68 -0.93 13.00
C ILE A 148 -2.28 -2.29 12.41
N GLU A 149 -2.65 -2.55 11.15
CA GLU A 149 -2.32 -3.79 10.46
C GLU A 149 -0.80 -4.04 10.40
N LYS A 150 0.01 -3.01 10.20
CA LYS A 150 1.48 -3.11 10.17
C LYS A 150 2.10 -3.31 11.56
N GLN A 151 1.45 -2.83 12.61
CA GLN A 151 1.93 -2.92 13.99
C GLN A 151 1.54 -4.25 14.65
N THR A 152 0.43 -4.84 14.23
CA THR A 152 -0.14 -6.05 14.85
C THR A 152 0.49 -7.30 14.25
N THR A 153 0.95 -8.21 15.10
CA THR A 153 1.41 -9.54 14.69
C THR A 153 0.20 -10.46 14.44
N GLY A 154 0.17 -11.12 13.28
CA GLY A 154 -0.91 -12.06 12.92
C GLY A 154 -1.73 -11.61 11.72
N SER A 155 -2.64 -12.48 11.27
CA SER A 155 -3.51 -12.26 10.10
C SER A 155 -4.94 -11.83 10.48
N LEU A 156 -5.23 -11.69 11.77
CA LEU A 156 -6.59 -11.44 12.25
C LEU A 156 -7.13 -10.07 11.80
N PRO A 157 -6.40 -8.94 11.93
CA PRO A 157 -6.90 -7.65 11.45
C PRO A 157 -7.20 -7.65 9.95
N THR A 158 -6.31 -8.27 9.17
CA THR A 158 -6.46 -8.40 7.72
C THR A 158 -7.72 -9.18 7.36
N ARG A 159 -7.97 -10.32 8.02
CA ARG A 159 -9.15 -11.15 7.77
C ARG A 159 -10.45 -10.48 8.17
N VAL A 160 -10.46 -9.78 9.30
CA VAL A 160 -11.62 -9.01 9.76
C VAL A 160 -11.95 -7.90 8.75
N ALA A 161 -10.96 -7.14 8.30
CA ALA A 161 -11.19 -6.12 7.28
C ALA A 161 -11.71 -6.71 5.96
N GLY A 162 -11.16 -7.85 5.53
CA GLY A 162 -11.65 -8.57 4.36
C GLY A 162 -13.10 -8.98 4.49
N ALA A 163 -13.49 -9.53 5.63
CA ALA A 163 -14.88 -9.91 5.90
C ALA A 163 -15.82 -8.69 5.88
N ILE A 164 -15.43 -7.58 6.50
CA ILE A 164 -16.22 -6.33 6.50
C ILE A 164 -16.42 -5.83 5.07
N LEU A 165 -15.36 -5.80 4.25
CA LEU A 165 -15.45 -5.36 2.86
C LEU A 165 -16.38 -6.26 2.03
N LEU A 166 -16.30 -7.57 2.20
CA LEU A 166 -17.18 -8.51 1.47
C LEU A 166 -18.64 -8.38 1.90
N VAL A 167 -18.92 -8.22 3.20
CA VAL A 167 -20.27 -7.93 3.68
C VAL A 167 -20.81 -6.63 3.09
N TRP A 168 -19.95 -5.60 2.99
CA TRP A 168 -20.33 -4.33 2.37
C TRP A 168 -20.69 -4.50 0.89
N VAL A 169 -19.92 -5.30 0.13
CA VAL A 169 -20.27 -5.64 -1.26
C VAL A 169 -21.67 -6.25 -1.36
N VAL A 170 -21.97 -7.27 -0.51
CA VAL A 170 -23.28 -7.92 -0.50
C VAL A 170 -24.37 -6.92 -0.18
N ALA A 171 -24.17 -6.06 0.83
CA ALA A 171 -25.14 -5.02 1.18
C ALA A 171 -25.42 -4.05 0.02
N LEU A 172 -24.37 -3.62 -0.70
CA LEU A 172 -24.52 -2.74 -1.87
C LEU A 172 -25.31 -3.43 -3.00
N LEU A 173 -25.02 -4.69 -3.28
CA LEU A 173 -25.71 -5.44 -4.32
C LEU A 173 -27.19 -5.67 -3.99
N VAL A 174 -27.50 -5.92 -2.71
CA VAL A 174 -28.90 -6.09 -2.27
C VAL A 174 -29.70 -4.78 -2.36
N VAL A 175 -29.06 -3.65 -2.02
CA VAL A 175 -29.73 -2.32 -2.09
C VAL A 175 -29.89 -1.84 -3.54
N SER A 176 -29.01 -2.28 -4.45
CA SER A 176 -29.04 -1.91 -5.87
C SER A 176 -29.91 -2.82 -6.75
N ALA A 177 -30.35 -3.97 -6.24
CA ALA A 177 -31.26 -4.90 -6.90
C ALA A 177 -32.72 -4.56 -6.68
#